data_37727eb60e75b3a0db489cad9c7830f8
#
_entry.id   37727eb60e75b3a0db489cad9c7830f8
#
_cell.length_a   1.000
_cell.length_b   1.000
_cell.length_c   1.000
_cell.angle_alpha   90.00
_cell.angle_beta   90.00
_cell.angle_gamma   90.00
#
_symmetry.space_group_name_H-M   'P 1'
#
loop_
_entity.id
_entity.type
_entity.pdbx_description
1 polymer ?
#
loop_
_entity_poly.entity_id
_entity_poly.type
_entity_poly.pdbx_seq_one_letter_code
_entity_poly.pdbx_strand_id
1 'polypeptide(L)' 'MRPRFAICVDNSQYPASLELHKIYRVLPDGEAEREGDLRVVDESGEDYLYPASYFVLIDLPQEAQRILLSSFARGLASA' A
#
# COMPACT_ATOMS: atom_id res chain seq x y z
N MET A 1 7.71 -3.55 -14.76
CA MET A 1 6.91 -2.49 -14.13
C MET A 1 7.48 -2.14 -12.78
N ARG A 2 7.58 -0.87 -12.49
CA ARG A 2 8.18 -0.42 -11.25
C ARG A 2 7.18 -0.61 -10.10
N PRO A 3 7.65 -1.08 -8.94
CA PRO A 3 6.78 -1.14 -7.77
C PRO A 3 6.33 0.26 -7.36
N ARG A 4 5.10 0.36 -6.88
CA ARG A 4 4.57 1.62 -6.37
C ARG A 4 4.26 1.47 -4.90
N PHE A 5 4.39 2.57 -4.18
CA PHE A 5 4.14 2.63 -2.75
C PHE A 5 3.31 3.86 -2.43
N ALA A 6 2.58 3.80 -1.34
CA ALA A 6 1.76 4.91 -0.90
C ALA A 6 1.76 4.96 0.62
N ILE A 7 1.64 6.17 1.15
CA ILE A 7 1.50 6.35 2.58
C ILE A 7 0.02 6.51 2.91
N CYS A 8 -0.44 5.81 3.94
CA CYS A 8 -1.82 5.90 4.37
C CYS A 8 -2.06 7.19 5.15
N VAL A 9 -3.00 8.01 4.69
CA VAL A 9 -3.32 9.28 5.34
C VAL A 9 -4.72 9.29 5.94
N ASP A 10 -5.52 8.24 5.69
CA ASP A 10 -6.86 8.12 6.24
C ASP A 10 -7.17 6.63 6.39
N ASN A 11 -7.53 6.19 7.58
CA ASN A 11 -7.92 4.80 7.81
C ASN A 11 -9.27 4.73 8.53
N SER A 12 -10.06 5.79 8.46
CA SER A 12 -11.23 5.94 9.34
C SER A 12 -12.23 4.81 9.21
N GLN A 13 -12.36 4.21 8.04
CA GLN A 13 -13.30 3.10 7.83
C GLN A 13 -12.66 1.74 7.91
N TYR A 14 -11.33 1.67 7.99
CA TYR A 14 -10.61 0.39 7.98
C TYR A 14 -9.45 0.40 8.97
N PRO A 15 -9.71 0.75 10.25
CA PRO A 15 -8.60 0.91 11.19
C PRO A 15 -7.88 -0.40 11.53
N ALA A 16 -8.53 -1.55 11.32
CA ALA A 16 -7.88 -2.83 11.57
C ALA A 16 -7.02 -3.27 10.40
N SER A 17 -7.29 -2.75 9.20
CA SER A 17 -6.58 -3.16 7.99
C SER A 17 -5.48 -2.21 7.58
N LEU A 18 -5.55 -0.95 8.02
CA LEU A 18 -4.61 0.10 7.62
C LEU A 18 -4.19 0.89 8.85
N GLU A 19 -2.91 1.20 8.89
CA GLU A 19 -2.35 2.03 9.96
C GLU A 19 -1.99 3.39 9.38
N LEU A 20 -2.36 4.46 10.08
CA LEU A 20 -2.05 5.82 9.62
C LEU A 20 -0.56 6.03 9.49
N HIS A 21 -0.18 6.70 8.42
CA HIS A 21 1.19 7.14 8.16
C HIS A 21 2.16 6.00 7.90
N LYS A 22 1.64 4.81 7.63
CA LYS A 22 2.46 3.67 7.24
C LYS A 22 2.51 3.57 5.73
N ILE A 23 3.60 3.03 5.22
CA ILE A 23 3.81 2.85 3.78
C ILE A 23 3.33 1.47 3.38
N TYR A 24 2.53 1.42 2.31
CA TYR A 24 1.98 0.17 1.78
C TYR A 24 2.36 0.02 0.32
N ARG A 25 2.42 -1.23 -0.13
CA ARG A 25 2.65 -1.54 -1.53
C ARG A 25 1.35 -1.41 -2.29
N VAL A 26 1.42 -0.77 -3.46
CA VAL A 26 0.27 -0.62 -4.36
C VAL A 26 0.50 -1.51 -5.57
N LEU A 27 -0.46 -2.39 -5.84
CA LEU A 27 -0.40 -3.26 -7.00
C LEU A 27 -1.07 -2.59 -8.19
N PRO A 28 -0.58 -2.82 -9.41
CA PRO A 28 -1.19 -2.21 -10.58
C PRO A 28 -2.60 -2.75 -10.81
N ASP A 29 -3.55 -1.85 -10.99
CA ASP A 29 -4.92 -2.21 -11.30
C ASP A 29 -5.55 -1.01 -11.97
N GLY A 30 -5.43 -0.95 -13.30
CA GLY A 30 -5.89 0.22 -14.05
C GLY A 30 -7.39 0.44 -13.95
N GLU A 31 -8.17 -0.64 -13.87
CA GLU A 31 -9.61 -0.51 -13.77
C GLU A 31 -10.01 0.10 -12.43
N ALA A 32 -9.41 -0.40 -11.36
CA ALA A 32 -9.69 0.15 -10.04
C ALA A 32 -9.30 1.62 -9.97
N GLU A 33 -8.16 1.97 -10.55
CA GLU A 33 -7.66 3.33 -10.49
C GLU A 33 -8.58 4.29 -11.25
N ARG A 34 -9.16 3.84 -12.34
CA ARG A 34 -10.12 4.65 -13.08
C ARG A 34 -11.39 4.92 -12.29
N GLU A 35 -11.68 4.05 -11.32
CA GLU A 35 -12.86 4.21 -10.48
C GLU A 35 -12.56 4.89 -9.15
N GLY A 36 -11.34 5.38 -8.97
CA GLY A 36 -10.97 6.10 -7.77
C GLY A 36 -10.46 5.23 -6.64
N ASP A 37 -10.06 4.00 -6.93
CA ASP A 37 -9.55 3.07 -5.94
C ASP A 37 -8.10 2.71 -6.22
N LEU A 38 -7.42 2.20 -5.20
CA LEU A 38 -6.10 1.60 -5.33
C LEU A 38 -6.15 0.18 -4.78
N ARG A 39 -5.40 -0.71 -5.43
CA ARG A 39 -5.24 -2.06 -4.91
C ARG A 39 -4.01 -2.08 -4.02
N VAL A 40 -4.22 -2.30 -2.74
CA VAL A 40 -3.20 -2.12 -1.71
C VAL A 40 -3.03 -3.42 -0.94
N VAL A 41 -1.78 -3.82 -0.70
CA VAL A 41 -1.48 -4.94 0.20
C VAL A 41 -1.54 -4.39 1.62
N ASP A 42 -2.54 -4.80 2.40
CA ASP A 42 -2.81 -4.22 3.71
C ASP A 42 -2.15 -5.02 4.84
N GLU A 43 -2.57 -4.74 6.07
CA GLU A 43 -1.95 -5.37 7.24
C GLU A 43 -2.13 -6.88 7.29
N SER A 44 -3.14 -7.40 6.58
CA SER A 44 -3.34 -8.85 6.52
C SER A 44 -2.34 -9.54 5.58
N GLY A 45 -1.62 -8.78 4.78
CA GLY A 45 -0.73 -9.33 3.77
C GLY A 45 -1.43 -9.68 2.48
N GLU A 46 -2.74 -9.44 2.39
CA GLU A 46 -3.50 -9.67 1.17
C GLU A 46 -3.86 -8.34 0.55
N ASP A 47 -4.23 -8.36 -0.72
CA ASP A 47 -4.56 -7.14 -1.43
C ASP A 47 -6.06 -6.93 -1.51
N TYR A 48 -6.48 -5.69 -1.27
CA TYR A 48 -7.87 -5.28 -1.38
C TYR A 48 -7.93 -3.90 -2.00
N LEU A 49 -9.11 -3.52 -2.46
CA LEU A 49 -9.34 -2.19 -3.01
C LEU A 49 -9.72 -1.23 -1.90
N TYR A 50 -9.08 -0.07 -1.91
CA TYR A 50 -9.34 1.00 -0.95
C TYR A 50 -9.49 2.31 -1.71
N PRO A 51 -10.25 3.28 -1.16
CA PRO A 51 -10.35 4.58 -1.82
C PRO A 51 -8.97 5.19 -2.02
N ALA A 52 -8.71 5.68 -3.22
CA ALA A 52 -7.42 6.29 -3.52
C ALA A 52 -7.15 7.51 -2.62
N SER A 53 -8.22 8.17 -2.16
CA SER A 53 -8.08 9.34 -1.28
C SER A 53 -7.49 8.98 0.08
N TYR A 54 -7.44 7.71 0.44
CA TYR A 54 -6.82 7.28 1.69
C TYR A 54 -5.31 7.29 1.63
N PHE A 55 -4.73 7.51 0.46
CA PHE A 55 -3.29 7.35 0.25
C PHE A 55 -2.70 8.49 -0.52
N VAL A 56 -1.41 8.71 -0.31
CA VAL A 56 -0.59 9.57 -1.15
C VAL A 56 0.50 8.70 -1.75
N LEU A 57 0.53 8.61 -3.08
CA LEU A 57 1.57 7.85 -3.77
C LEU A 57 2.90 8.53 -3.54
N ILE A 58 3.93 7.73 -3.27
CA ILE A 58 5.25 8.26 -2.99
C ILE A 58 6.28 7.57 -3.87
N ASP A 59 7.35 8.30 -4.19
CA ASP A 59 8.52 7.76 -4.84
C ASP A 59 9.55 7.43 -3.79
N LEU A 60 10.09 6.21 -3.85
CA LEU A 60 11.12 5.78 -2.92
C LEU A 60 12.39 5.50 -3.67
N PRO A 61 13.56 5.77 -3.05
CA PRO A 61 14.82 5.31 -3.61
C PRO A 61 14.80 3.80 -3.81
N GLN A 62 15.54 3.33 -4.79
CA GLN A 62 15.53 1.91 -5.13
C GLN A 62 15.92 1.03 -3.95
N GLU A 63 16.85 1.50 -3.15
CA GLU A 63 17.27 0.73 -1.99
C GLU A 63 16.15 0.58 -0.97
N ALA A 64 15.39 1.65 -0.73
CA ALA A 64 14.24 1.58 0.18
C ALA A 64 13.17 0.64 -0.37
N GLN A 65 12.92 0.69 -1.68
CA GLN A 65 11.96 -0.21 -2.30
C GLN A 65 12.34 -1.66 -2.07
N ARG A 66 13.62 -1.99 -2.24
CA ARG A 66 14.11 -3.34 -2.08
C ARG A 66 13.91 -3.84 -0.65
N ILE A 67 14.19 -2.98 0.32
CA ILE A 67 14.03 -3.33 1.73
C ILE A 67 12.57 -3.59 2.05
N LEU A 68 11.67 -2.70 1.61
CA LEU A 68 10.23 -2.84 1.88
C LEU A 68 9.65 -4.08 1.21
N LEU A 69 10.04 -4.35 -0.03
CA LEU A 69 9.56 -5.54 -0.74
C LEU A 69 10.01 -6.81 -0.04
N SER A 70 11.23 -6.82 0.49
CA SER A 70 11.73 -7.95 1.24
C SER A 70 10.91 -8.18 2.50
N SER A 71 10.56 -7.12 3.21
CA SER A 71 9.73 -7.22 4.42
C SER A 71 8.34 -7.75 4.09
N PHE A 72 7.72 -7.23 3.03
CA PHE A 72 6.40 -7.70 2.62
C PHE A 72 6.46 -9.18 2.22
N ALA A 73 7.49 -9.58 1.49
CA ALA A 73 7.63 -10.96 1.03
C ALA A 73 7.75 -11.92 2.19
N ARG A 74 8.31 -11.47 3.32
CA ARG A 74 8.45 -12.33 4.49
C ARG A 74 7.23 -12.29 5.40
N GLY A 75 6.23 -11.52 5.03
CA GLY A 75 5.04 -11.41 5.86
C GLY A 75 5.28 -10.76 7.19
N LEU A 76 6.23 -9.85 7.25
CA LEU A 76 6.63 -9.25 8.51
C LEU A 76 6.03 -7.88 8.70
N ALA A 77 4.84 -7.68 8.23
CA ALA A 77 4.19 -6.40 8.43
C ALA A 77 4.19 -6.01 9.89
N SER A 78 4.19 -6.99 10.73
CA SER A 78 4.07 -6.76 12.16
C SER A 78 5.39 -6.59 12.84
N ALA A 79 6.43 -6.80 12.21
CA ALA A 79 7.73 -6.86 12.88
C ALA A 79 7.86 -5.98 14.08
#